data_804acf7417e7cb2c3462afeb1d9ad81e
#
_entry.id   804acf7417e7cb2c3462afeb1d9ad81e
#
_cell.length_a   1.000
_cell.length_b   1.000
_cell.length_c   1.000
_cell.angle_alpha   90.00
_cell.angle_beta   90.00
_cell.angle_gamma   90.00
#
_symmetry.space_group_name_H-M   'P 1'
#
loop_
_entity.id
_entity.type
_entity.pdbx_description
1 polymer ?
#
loop_
_entity_poly.entity_id
_entity_poly.type
_entity_poly.pdbx_seq_one_letter_code
_entity_poly.pdbx_strand_id
1 'polypeptide(L)' 'MVSDPAARLDPEGMLKEALDNEERTISLMHEGIELANGAGDPGTADLLTRFVQVHQKEAWFLREMLA' A
#
# COMPACT_ATOMS: atom_id res chain seq x y z
N MET A 1 7.43 14.59 15.88
CA MET A 1 7.69 13.35 16.60
C MET A 1 9.08 12.83 16.30
N VAL A 2 9.80 12.45 17.31
CA VAL A 2 11.17 11.98 17.16
C VAL A 2 11.16 10.48 16.93
N SER A 3 11.79 10.05 15.85
CA SER A 3 11.97 8.62 15.59
C SER A 3 13.12 8.09 16.42
N ASP A 4 13.00 6.87 16.88
CA ASP A 4 14.08 6.16 17.55
C ASP A 4 15.21 5.94 16.53
N PRO A 5 16.43 6.43 16.78
CA PRO A 5 17.56 6.21 15.88
C PRO A 5 17.87 4.73 15.64
N ALA A 6 17.66 3.89 16.65
CA ALA A 6 17.89 2.45 16.51
C ALA A 6 16.88 1.83 15.52
N ALA A 7 15.63 2.27 15.55
CA ALA A 7 14.61 1.81 14.59
C ALA A 7 14.97 2.22 13.17
N ARG A 8 15.56 3.41 12.99
CA ARG A 8 16.01 3.87 11.67
C ARG A 8 17.14 3.05 11.10
N LEU A 9 17.95 2.45 11.95
CA LEU A 9 19.10 1.63 11.57
C LEU A 9 18.75 0.16 11.38
N ASP A 10 17.47 -0.20 11.52
CA ASP A 10 17.00 -1.57 11.32
C ASP A 10 16.34 -1.69 9.94
N PRO A 11 17.08 -2.17 8.92
CA PRO A 11 16.52 -2.31 7.57
C PRO A 11 15.34 -3.25 7.50
N GLU A 12 15.35 -4.33 8.26
CA GLU A 12 14.25 -5.28 8.29
C GLU A 12 12.98 -4.65 8.87
N GLY A 13 13.12 -3.92 9.97
CA GLY A 13 12.01 -3.19 10.56
C GLY A 13 11.43 -2.13 9.63
N MET A 14 12.30 -1.43 8.90
CA MET A 14 11.87 -0.44 7.90
C MET A 14 11.11 -1.09 6.75
N LEU A 15 11.55 -2.25 6.28
CA LEU A 15 10.87 -2.98 5.23
C LEU A 15 9.50 -3.48 5.68
N LYS A 16 9.41 -3.98 6.90
CA LYS A 16 8.12 -4.42 7.47
C LYS A 16 7.14 -3.27 7.59
N GLU A 17 7.59 -2.12 8.04
CA GLU A 17 6.77 -0.93 8.15
C GLU A 17 6.29 -0.46 6.78
N ALA A 18 7.19 -0.44 5.79
CA ALA A 18 6.84 -0.08 4.44
C ALA A 18 5.79 -1.03 3.85
N LEU A 19 5.94 -2.33 4.07
CA LEU A 19 4.98 -3.33 3.63
C LEU A 19 3.61 -3.12 4.28
N ASP A 20 3.59 -2.89 5.58
CA ASP A 20 2.35 -2.63 6.32
C ASP A 20 1.62 -1.40 5.77
N ASN A 21 2.37 -0.33 5.48
CA ASN A 21 1.81 0.87 4.87
C ASN A 21 1.24 0.61 3.48
N GLU A 22 1.93 -0.18 2.67
CA GLU A 22 1.45 -0.56 1.34
C GLU A 22 0.15 -1.37 1.44
N GLU A 23 0.08 -2.31 2.34
CA GLU A 23 -1.11 -3.14 2.53
C GLU A 23 -2.32 -2.31 2.99
N ARG A 24 -2.10 -1.35 3.89
CA ARG A 24 -3.16 -0.42 4.31
C ARG A 24 -3.64 0.45 3.16
N THR A 25 -2.71 0.96 2.37
CA THR A 25 -3.04 1.79 1.21
C THR A 25 -3.87 0.99 0.20
N ILE A 26 -3.48 -0.25 -0.08
CA ILE A 26 -4.20 -1.14 -0.98
C ILE A 26 -5.62 -1.38 -0.46
N SER A 27 -5.77 -1.64 0.83
CA SER A 27 -7.08 -1.86 1.45
C SER A 27 -8.00 -0.65 1.30
N LEU A 28 -7.47 0.56 1.55
CA LEU A 28 -8.21 1.80 1.39
C LEU A 28 -8.61 2.03 -0.07
N MET A 29 -7.73 1.70 -1.00
CA MET A 29 -8.04 1.82 -2.44
C MET A 29 -9.15 0.87 -2.85
N HIS A 30 -9.18 -0.35 -2.33
CA HIS A 30 -10.27 -1.29 -2.60
C HIS A 30 -11.61 -0.75 -2.10
N GLU A 31 -11.64 -0.15 -0.91
CA GLU A 31 -12.83 0.52 -0.41
C GLU A 31 -13.26 1.66 -1.34
N GLY A 32 -12.30 2.45 -1.81
CA GLY A 32 -12.57 3.53 -2.75
C GLY A 32 -13.15 3.03 -4.08
N ILE A 33 -12.65 1.90 -4.58
CA ILE A 33 -13.16 1.28 -5.80
C ILE A 33 -14.63 0.87 -5.61
N GLU A 34 -14.95 0.25 -4.49
CA GLU A 34 -16.34 -0.14 -4.20
C GLU A 34 -17.25 1.06 -4.10
N LEU A 35 -16.81 2.13 -3.46
CA LEU A 35 -17.58 3.38 -3.37
C LEU A 35 -17.79 4.01 -4.73
N ALA A 36 -16.76 4.06 -5.57
CA ALA A 36 -16.85 4.63 -6.91
C ALA A 36 -17.82 3.83 -7.79
N ASN A 37 -17.75 2.50 -7.73
CA ASN A 37 -18.67 1.65 -8.48
C ASN A 37 -20.11 1.82 -8.00
N GLY A 38 -20.32 1.91 -6.69
CA GLY A 38 -21.64 2.13 -6.11
C GLY A 38 -22.22 3.49 -6.47
N ALA A 39 -21.37 4.49 -6.66
CA ALA A 39 -21.79 5.84 -7.07
C ALA A 39 -21.95 5.99 -8.58
N GLY A 40 -21.70 4.93 -9.35
CA GLY A 40 -21.78 5.00 -10.80
C GLY A 40 -20.64 5.77 -11.44
N ASP A 41 -19.45 5.74 -10.82
CA ASP A 41 -18.25 6.43 -11.33
C ASP A 41 -17.18 5.40 -11.74
N PRO A 42 -17.33 4.78 -12.93
CA PRO A 42 -16.38 3.77 -13.38
C PRO A 42 -15.01 4.35 -13.73
N GLY A 43 -14.92 5.63 -14.06
CA GLY A 43 -13.64 6.28 -14.36
C GLY A 43 -12.75 6.34 -13.12
N THR A 44 -13.31 6.75 -11.98
CA THR A 44 -12.59 6.77 -10.72
C THR A 44 -12.24 5.35 -10.27
N ALA A 45 -13.15 4.40 -10.41
CA ALA A 45 -12.88 3.01 -10.06
C ALA A 45 -11.72 2.43 -10.89
N ASP A 46 -11.69 2.72 -12.18
CA ASP A 46 -10.61 2.26 -13.07
C ASP A 46 -9.26 2.87 -12.68
N LEU A 47 -9.24 4.17 -12.40
CA LEU A 47 -8.02 4.85 -11.97
C LEU A 47 -7.47 4.25 -10.68
N LEU A 48 -8.33 4.04 -9.68
CA LEU A 48 -7.92 3.42 -8.42
C LEU A 48 -7.43 1.99 -8.62
N THR A 49 -8.04 1.24 -9.52
CA THR A 49 -7.61 -0.12 -9.86
C THR A 49 -6.19 -0.13 -10.40
N ARG A 50 -5.83 0.84 -11.23
CA ARG A 50 -4.46 0.98 -11.74
C ARG A 50 -3.47 1.29 -10.63
N PHE A 51 -3.83 2.16 -9.71
CA PHE A 51 -2.98 2.46 -8.55
C PHE A 51 -2.80 1.24 -7.65
N VAL A 52 -3.87 0.47 -7.43
CA VAL A 52 -3.78 -0.77 -6.66
C VAL A 52 -2.75 -1.71 -7.28
N GLN A 53 -2.74 -1.87 -8.59
CA GLN A 53 -1.79 -2.75 -9.27
C GLN A 53 -0.35 -2.33 -9.02
N VAL A 54 -0.07 -1.02 -9.05
CA VAL A 54 1.27 -0.49 -8.76
C VAL A 54 1.68 -0.80 -7.32
N HIS A 55 0.79 -0.54 -6.38
CA HIS A 55 1.08 -0.78 -4.95
C HIS A 55 1.19 -2.26 -4.62
N GLN A 56 0.40 -3.11 -5.28
CA GLN A 56 0.51 -4.56 -5.12
C GLN A 56 1.88 -5.07 -5.59
N LYS A 57 2.39 -4.52 -6.67
CA LYS A 57 3.73 -4.86 -7.17
C LYS A 57 4.81 -4.43 -6.17
N GLU A 58 4.69 -3.23 -5.61
CA GLU A 58 5.62 -2.75 -4.58
C GLU A 58 5.56 -3.63 -3.32
N ALA A 59 4.36 -4.00 -2.89
CA ALA A 59 4.19 -4.89 -1.74
C ALA A 59 4.84 -6.25 -2.00
N TRP A 60 4.70 -6.77 -3.22
CA TRP A 60 5.33 -8.03 -3.61
C TRP A 60 6.86 -7.95 -3.48
N PHE A 61 7.47 -6.88 -3.99
CA PHE A 61 8.92 -6.67 -3.85
C PHE A 61 9.35 -6.61 -2.38
N LEU A 62 8.59 -5.91 -1.55
CA LEU A 62 8.90 -5.81 -0.13
C LEU A 62 8.83 -7.17 0.56
N ARG A 63 7.83 -7.98 0.23
CA ARG A 63 7.72 -9.34 0.76
C ARG A 63 8.91 -10.21 0.35
N GLU A 64 9.33 -10.09 -0.91
CA GLU A 64 10.48 -10.84 -1.42
C GLU A 64 11.77 -10.43 -0.69
N MET A 65 11.94 -9.14 -0.40
CA MET A 65 13.10 -8.68 0.34
C MET A 65 13.10 -9.17 1.80
N LEU A 66 11.93 -9.42 2.37
CA LEU A 66 11.78 -9.92 3.73
C LEU A 66 11.85 -11.44 3.83
N ALA A 67 11.70 -12.13 2.73
CA ALA A 67 11.69 -13.59 2.69
C ALA A 67 13.06 -14.23 2.96
#